data_b3ae3b80249245b38c8d037b388e3e17
#
_entry.id   b3ae3b80249245b38c8d037b388e3e17
#
_cell.length_a   1.000
_cell.length_b   1.000
_cell.length_c   1.000
_cell.angle_alpha   90.00
_cell.angle_beta   90.00
_cell.angle_gamma   90.00
#
_symmetry.space_group_name_H-M   'P 1'
#
loop_
_entity.id
_entity.type
_entity.pdbx_description
1 polymer ?
#
loop_
_entity_poly.entity_id
_entity_poly.type
_entity_poly.pdbx_seq_one_letter_code
_entity_poly.pdbx_strand_id
1 'polypeptide(L)'
;YYLGVSHYGDNWFYGAYDNLKEAYQKNPMDVNVLYYLAKASARTSWKKEGVEYMEEAFRIAVPSDSMMVRLYDGLVECYDYAGDTKKEVEALEKLYIYTKKNSILYKIACLYDWKEDEKNAIRYYRKYMATVPEDQRYALDEDGNPVEDRITLYQQAWKRIKKIKE
;
A
#
# COMPACT_ATOMS: atom_id res chain seq x y z
N TYR A 1 -4.36 11.41 21.94
CA TYR A 1 -4.08 11.33 20.50
C TYR A 1 -2.60 11.48 20.19
N TYR A 2 -1.96 12.62 20.50
CA TYR A 2 -0.57 12.90 20.09
C TYR A 2 0.43 11.89 20.61
N LEU A 3 0.29 11.41 21.84
CA LEU A 3 1.13 10.36 22.39
C LEU A 3 0.99 9.04 21.61
N GLY A 4 -0.23 8.67 21.22
CA GLY A 4 -0.46 7.49 20.40
C GLY A 4 0.16 7.59 19.00
N VAL A 5 0.12 8.78 18.38
CA VAL A 5 0.78 9.03 17.09
C VAL A 5 2.30 8.97 17.23
N SER A 6 2.87 9.53 18.32
CA SER A 6 4.31 9.41 18.62
C SER A 6 4.73 7.95 18.78
N HIS A 7 4.02 7.18 19.58
CA HIS A 7 4.30 5.74 19.75
C HIS A 7 4.22 4.97 18.42
N TYR A 8 3.29 5.33 17.55
CA TYR A 8 3.21 4.74 16.20
C TYR A 8 4.48 5.07 15.39
N GLY A 9 4.94 6.32 15.43
CA GLY A 9 6.18 6.75 14.79
C GLY A 9 7.42 6.02 15.30
N ASP A 10 7.45 5.72 16.60
CA ASP A 10 8.52 4.96 17.28
C ASP A 10 8.40 3.44 17.10
N ASN A 11 7.45 2.97 16.30
CA ASN A 11 7.10 1.55 16.07
C ASN A 11 6.65 0.80 17.35
N TRP A 12 6.24 1.52 18.40
CA TRP A 12 5.64 0.92 19.59
C TRP A 12 4.11 0.80 19.42
N PHE A 13 3.69 -0.17 18.58
CA PHE A 13 2.32 -0.29 18.09
C PHE A 13 1.30 -0.63 19.17
N TYR A 14 1.66 -1.40 20.21
CA TYR A 14 0.78 -1.67 21.36
C TYR A 14 0.53 -0.41 22.16
N GLY A 15 1.56 0.38 22.49
CA GLY A 15 1.39 1.66 23.18
C GLY A 15 0.62 2.68 22.31
N ALA A 16 0.83 2.66 21.00
CA ALA A 16 0.04 3.46 20.06
C ALA A 16 -1.43 3.08 20.13
N TYR A 17 -1.74 1.78 20.05
CA TYR A 17 -3.12 1.27 20.11
C TYR A 17 -3.82 1.73 21.41
N ASP A 18 -3.20 1.53 22.58
CA ASP A 18 -3.82 1.87 23.87
C ASP A 18 -4.17 3.35 23.94
N ASN A 19 -3.22 4.24 23.61
CA ASN A 19 -3.43 5.68 23.66
C ASN A 19 -4.43 6.17 22.60
N LEU A 20 -4.47 5.56 21.41
CA LEU A 20 -5.41 5.91 20.34
C LEU A 20 -6.80 5.37 20.64
N LYS A 21 -6.89 4.20 21.29
CA LYS A 21 -8.16 3.63 21.74
C LYS A 21 -8.83 4.53 22.78
N GLU A 22 -8.05 5.06 23.73
CA GLU A 22 -8.57 6.06 24.68
C GLU A 22 -9.02 7.35 23.98
N ALA A 23 -8.27 7.81 22.99
CA ALA A 23 -8.67 8.99 22.20
C ALA A 23 -9.98 8.73 21.42
N TYR A 24 -10.12 7.54 20.83
CA TYR A 24 -11.34 7.12 20.13
C TYR A 24 -12.57 7.08 21.05
N GLN A 25 -12.42 6.59 22.29
CA GLN A 25 -13.52 6.60 23.28
C GLN A 25 -14.01 8.01 23.59
N LYS A 26 -13.11 9.02 23.56
CA LYS A 26 -13.46 10.43 23.80
C LYS A 26 -14.11 11.09 22.58
N ASN A 27 -13.66 10.74 21.39
CA ASN A 27 -14.19 11.29 20.12
C ASN A 27 -14.16 10.23 19.00
N PRO A 28 -15.20 9.40 18.89
CA PRO A 28 -15.23 8.33 17.89
C PRO A 28 -15.41 8.82 16.45
N MET A 29 -15.76 10.11 16.25
CA MET A 29 -15.94 10.69 14.92
C MET A 29 -14.69 11.41 14.39
N ASP A 30 -13.55 11.29 15.05
CA ASP A 30 -12.29 11.88 14.58
C ASP A 30 -11.59 10.95 13.58
N VAL A 31 -11.62 11.33 12.30
CA VAL A 31 -11.00 10.59 11.20
C VAL A 31 -9.50 10.34 11.44
N ASN A 32 -8.78 11.28 12.07
CA ASN A 32 -7.35 11.12 12.33
C ASN A 32 -7.10 10.10 13.45
N VAL A 33 -7.94 10.08 14.48
CA VAL A 33 -7.87 9.07 15.54
C VAL A 33 -8.13 7.70 14.95
N LEU A 34 -9.21 7.53 14.18
CA LEU A 34 -9.57 6.27 13.52
C LEU A 34 -8.45 5.80 12.58
N TYR A 35 -7.89 6.70 11.78
CA TYR A 35 -6.80 6.38 10.85
C TYR A 35 -5.58 5.79 11.57
N TYR A 36 -5.09 6.46 12.61
CA TYR A 36 -3.91 5.97 13.34
C TYR A 36 -4.21 4.76 14.21
N LEU A 37 -5.43 4.68 14.78
CA LEU A 37 -5.87 3.50 15.53
C LEU A 37 -5.95 2.27 14.62
N ALA A 38 -6.49 2.43 13.42
CA ALA A 38 -6.54 1.37 12.41
C ALA A 38 -5.15 0.83 12.07
N LYS A 39 -4.22 1.74 11.78
CA LYS A 39 -2.83 1.36 11.44
C LYS A 39 -2.09 0.72 12.61
N ALA A 40 -2.29 1.21 13.82
CA ALA A 40 -1.69 0.60 15.02
C ALA A 40 -2.28 -0.80 15.25
N SER A 41 -3.61 -0.94 15.14
CA SER A 41 -4.30 -2.23 15.27
C SER A 41 -3.80 -3.25 14.25
N ALA A 42 -3.65 -2.86 12.99
CA ALA A 42 -3.18 -3.73 11.92
C ALA A 42 -1.80 -4.34 12.21
N ARG A 43 -0.94 -3.61 12.92
CA ARG A 43 0.41 -4.06 13.29
C ARG A 43 0.50 -4.80 14.62
N THR A 44 -0.64 -5.09 15.25
CA THR A 44 -0.77 -5.84 16.50
C THR A 44 -1.59 -7.12 16.28
N SER A 45 -2.11 -7.70 17.35
CA SER A 45 -3.03 -8.85 17.27
C SER A 45 -4.45 -8.47 16.84
N TRP A 46 -4.80 -7.17 16.81
CA TRP A 46 -6.15 -6.65 16.48
C TRP A 46 -6.29 -6.26 15.00
N LYS A 47 -5.77 -7.10 14.09
CA LYS A 47 -5.72 -6.83 12.65
C LYS A 47 -7.10 -6.63 12.01
N LYS A 48 -8.10 -7.40 12.45
CA LYS A 48 -9.48 -7.28 11.95
C LYS A 48 -10.11 -5.95 12.36
N GLU A 49 -9.95 -5.59 13.63
CA GLU A 49 -10.42 -4.29 14.12
C GLU A 49 -9.72 -3.13 13.39
N GLY A 50 -8.46 -3.31 13.00
CA GLY A 50 -7.74 -2.33 12.17
C GLY A 50 -8.45 -2.05 10.86
N VAL A 51 -8.95 -3.09 10.19
CA VAL A 51 -9.77 -2.92 8.97
C VAL A 51 -11.07 -2.17 9.30
N GLU A 52 -11.78 -2.57 10.35
CA GLU A 52 -13.07 -1.96 10.75
C GLU A 52 -12.93 -0.47 11.06
N TYR A 53 -11.88 -0.08 11.82
CA TYR A 53 -11.60 1.34 12.10
C TYR A 53 -11.27 2.13 10.83
N MET A 54 -10.56 1.54 9.88
CA MET A 54 -10.23 2.23 8.63
C MET A 54 -11.47 2.38 7.75
N GLU A 55 -12.32 1.36 7.65
CA GLU A 55 -13.59 1.43 6.93
C GLU A 55 -14.55 2.46 7.59
N GLU A 56 -14.51 2.60 8.92
CA GLU A 56 -15.26 3.62 9.63
C GLU A 56 -14.72 5.03 9.32
N ALA A 57 -13.40 5.21 9.31
CA ALA A 57 -12.78 6.48 8.89
C ALA A 57 -13.24 6.90 7.50
N PHE A 58 -13.38 5.96 6.57
CA PHE A 58 -13.92 6.21 5.24
C PHE A 58 -15.35 6.72 5.25
N ARG A 59 -16.21 6.14 6.10
CA ARG A 59 -17.64 6.51 6.17
C ARG A 59 -17.88 7.92 6.67
N ILE A 60 -17.01 8.40 7.55
CA ILE A 60 -17.19 9.73 8.20
C ILE A 60 -16.30 10.82 7.57
N ALA A 61 -15.32 10.47 6.76
CA ALA A 61 -14.41 11.43 6.13
C ALA A 61 -15.14 12.32 5.13
N VAL A 62 -14.83 13.63 5.15
CA VAL A 62 -15.24 14.52 4.06
C VAL A 62 -14.32 14.24 2.85
N PRO A 63 -14.88 13.84 1.69
CA PRO A 63 -14.08 13.47 0.54
C PRO A 63 -13.26 14.64 0.00
N SER A 64 -11.95 14.44 -0.10
CA SER A 64 -11.02 15.25 -0.89
C SER A 64 -9.95 14.30 -1.44
N ASP A 65 -9.32 14.65 -2.55
CA ASP A 65 -8.32 13.76 -3.17
C ASP A 65 -7.19 13.38 -2.19
N SER A 66 -6.72 14.35 -1.41
CA SER A 66 -5.68 14.09 -0.41
C SER A 66 -6.16 13.17 0.72
N MET A 67 -7.40 13.34 1.19
CA MET A 67 -7.98 12.46 2.18
C MET A 67 -8.21 11.06 1.62
N MET A 68 -8.70 10.94 0.39
CA MET A 68 -8.91 9.65 -0.27
C MET A 68 -7.60 8.89 -0.49
N VAL A 69 -6.52 9.59 -0.91
CA VAL A 69 -5.18 8.99 -1.01
C VAL A 69 -4.72 8.44 0.34
N ARG A 70 -4.86 9.23 1.41
CA ARG A 70 -4.46 8.81 2.76
C ARG A 70 -5.26 7.60 3.24
N LEU A 71 -6.57 7.60 3.06
CA LEU A 71 -7.44 6.50 3.52
C LEU A 71 -7.22 5.22 2.71
N TYR A 72 -7.07 5.30 1.38
CA TYR A 72 -6.74 4.11 0.57
C TYR A 72 -5.36 3.55 0.91
N ASP A 73 -4.36 4.39 1.17
CA ASP A 73 -3.06 3.94 1.66
C ASP A 73 -3.17 3.19 3.00
N GLY A 74 -3.99 3.72 3.92
CA GLY A 74 -4.30 3.06 5.18
C GLY A 74 -5.03 1.72 5.01
N LEU A 75 -6.01 1.64 4.10
CA LEU A 75 -6.70 0.37 3.77
C LEU A 75 -5.73 -0.67 3.20
N VAL A 76 -4.84 -0.27 2.29
CA VAL A 76 -3.81 -1.17 1.75
C VAL A 76 -3.00 -1.78 2.89
N GLU A 77 -2.54 -0.97 3.84
CA GLU A 77 -1.79 -1.47 5.00
C GLU A 77 -2.63 -2.40 5.88
N CYS A 78 -3.87 -2.04 6.19
CA CYS A 78 -4.75 -2.87 7.01
C CYS A 78 -5.07 -4.22 6.36
N TYR A 79 -5.37 -4.25 5.05
CA TYR A 79 -5.65 -5.48 4.33
C TYR A 79 -4.42 -6.37 4.15
N ASP A 80 -3.23 -5.78 3.94
CA ASP A 80 -1.96 -6.50 3.90
C ASP A 80 -1.73 -7.26 5.21
N TYR A 81 -1.80 -6.59 6.35
CA TYR A 81 -1.65 -7.22 7.67
C TYR A 81 -2.78 -8.21 8.01
N ALA A 82 -3.99 -7.99 7.53
CA ALA A 82 -5.11 -8.92 7.67
C ALA A 82 -5.00 -10.15 6.75
N GLY A 83 -4.13 -10.10 5.73
CA GLY A 83 -3.94 -11.16 4.73
C GLY A 83 -5.05 -11.21 3.67
N ASP A 84 -5.87 -10.14 3.56
CA ASP A 84 -6.94 -10.04 2.56
C ASP A 84 -6.39 -9.43 1.26
N THR A 85 -5.64 -10.24 0.52
CA THR A 85 -4.99 -9.82 -0.74
C THR A 85 -5.99 -9.29 -1.77
N LYS A 86 -7.23 -9.83 -1.80
CA LYS A 86 -8.23 -9.36 -2.77
C LYS A 86 -8.61 -7.92 -2.49
N LYS A 87 -8.97 -7.60 -1.25
CA LYS A 87 -9.31 -6.23 -0.85
C LYS A 87 -8.09 -5.30 -0.90
N GLU A 88 -6.88 -5.80 -0.61
CA GLU A 88 -5.64 -5.04 -0.78
C GLU A 88 -5.46 -4.58 -2.23
N VAL A 89 -5.66 -5.48 -3.21
CA VAL A 89 -5.59 -5.14 -4.63
C VAL A 89 -6.66 -4.11 -5.01
N GLU A 90 -7.90 -4.29 -4.56
CA GLU A 90 -8.98 -3.33 -4.81
C GLU A 90 -8.64 -1.93 -4.26
N ALA A 91 -8.07 -1.86 -3.05
CA ALA A 91 -7.61 -0.59 -2.46
C ALA A 91 -6.43 0.03 -3.23
N LEU A 92 -5.47 -0.79 -3.67
CA LEU A 92 -4.35 -0.35 -4.53
C LEU A 92 -4.83 0.19 -5.88
N GLU A 93 -5.80 -0.44 -6.52
CA GLU A 93 -6.39 0.06 -7.76
C GLU A 93 -7.04 1.44 -7.57
N LYS A 94 -7.75 1.66 -6.46
CA LYS A 94 -8.31 2.96 -6.11
C LYS A 94 -7.22 3.98 -5.82
N LEU A 95 -6.20 3.61 -5.06
CA LEU A 95 -5.05 4.47 -4.78
C LEU A 95 -4.31 4.89 -6.06
N TYR A 96 -4.19 3.99 -7.04
CA TYR A 96 -3.62 4.29 -8.35
C TYR A 96 -4.43 5.34 -9.12
N ILE A 97 -5.77 5.33 -9.02
CA ILE A 97 -6.62 6.32 -9.69
C ILE A 97 -6.28 7.75 -9.23
N TYR A 98 -6.03 7.94 -7.93
CA TYR A 98 -5.71 9.25 -7.35
C TYR A 98 -4.24 9.65 -7.54
N THR A 99 -3.31 8.70 -7.42
CA THR A 99 -1.87 9.03 -7.36
C THR A 99 -1.14 8.90 -8.69
N LYS A 100 -1.65 8.05 -9.60
CA LYS A 100 -0.99 7.66 -10.87
C LYS A 100 0.45 7.12 -10.69
N LYS A 101 0.83 6.72 -9.46
CA LYS A 101 2.15 6.16 -9.17
C LYS A 101 2.28 4.77 -9.79
N ASN A 102 3.16 4.62 -10.78
CA ASN A 102 3.36 3.37 -11.50
C ASN A 102 3.84 2.21 -10.61
N SER A 103 4.57 2.50 -9.51
CA SER A 103 5.00 1.50 -8.52
C SER A 103 3.83 0.72 -7.91
N ILE A 104 2.62 1.31 -7.86
CA ILE A 104 1.41 0.62 -7.39
C ILE A 104 1.04 -0.53 -8.34
N LEU A 105 1.15 -0.32 -9.66
CA LEU A 105 0.88 -1.37 -10.64
C LEU A 105 1.86 -2.54 -10.50
N TYR A 106 3.14 -2.23 -10.19
CA TYR A 106 4.14 -3.25 -9.91
C TYR A 106 3.79 -4.03 -8.62
N LYS A 107 3.40 -3.33 -7.54
CA LYS A 107 2.97 -3.98 -6.28
C LYS A 107 1.78 -4.93 -6.53
N ILE A 108 0.76 -4.50 -7.30
CA ILE A 108 -0.38 -5.36 -7.65
C ILE A 108 0.09 -6.59 -8.43
N ALA A 109 1.01 -6.43 -9.39
CA ALA A 109 1.56 -7.55 -10.13
C ALA A 109 2.24 -8.58 -9.21
N CYS A 110 3.06 -8.11 -8.26
CA CYS A 110 3.72 -8.96 -7.26
C CYS A 110 2.72 -9.71 -6.37
N LEU A 111 1.61 -9.08 -5.98
CA LEU A 111 0.57 -9.73 -5.17
C LEU A 111 -0.11 -10.88 -5.93
N TYR A 112 -0.46 -10.66 -7.20
CA TYR A 112 -1.01 -11.73 -8.04
C TYR A 112 0.01 -12.84 -8.30
N ASP A 113 1.28 -12.47 -8.51
CA ASP A 113 2.37 -13.42 -8.71
C ASP A 113 2.60 -14.30 -7.47
N TRP A 114 2.59 -13.70 -6.28
CA TRP A 114 2.67 -14.45 -5.02
C TRP A 114 1.48 -15.40 -4.79
N LYS A 115 0.30 -15.06 -5.32
CA LYS A 115 -0.91 -15.90 -5.29
C LYS A 115 -0.96 -16.92 -6.45
N GLU A 116 0.10 -17.00 -7.26
CA GLU A 116 0.17 -17.89 -8.43
C GLU A 116 -0.93 -17.60 -9.48
N ASP A 117 -1.51 -16.39 -9.46
CA ASP A 117 -2.41 -15.91 -10.51
C ASP A 117 -1.59 -15.29 -11.66
N GLU A 118 -0.96 -16.17 -12.44
CA GLU A 118 -0.04 -15.80 -13.53
C GLU A 118 -0.70 -14.86 -14.55
N LYS A 119 -1.96 -15.08 -14.87
CA LYS A 119 -2.70 -14.27 -15.84
C LYS A 119 -2.79 -12.81 -15.39
N ASN A 120 -3.19 -12.57 -14.15
CA ASN A 120 -3.30 -11.23 -13.61
C ASN A 120 -1.92 -10.64 -13.32
N ALA A 121 -0.96 -11.42 -12.84
CA ALA A 121 0.42 -11.00 -12.65
C ALA A 121 1.02 -10.44 -13.95
N ILE A 122 0.97 -11.19 -15.06
CA ILE A 122 1.44 -10.75 -16.37
C ILE A 122 0.71 -9.49 -16.83
N ARG A 123 -0.61 -9.42 -16.64
CA ARG A 123 -1.41 -8.25 -17.02
C ARG A 123 -0.94 -6.98 -16.31
N TYR A 124 -0.67 -7.04 -15.00
CA TYR A 124 -0.24 -5.87 -14.21
C TYR A 124 1.24 -5.54 -14.42
N TYR A 125 2.12 -6.52 -14.58
CA TYR A 125 3.50 -6.26 -14.99
C TYR A 125 3.55 -5.50 -16.33
N ARG A 126 2.76 -5.91 -17.33
CA ARG A 126 2.68 -5.20 -18.60
C ARG A 126 2.10 -3.79 -18.46
N LYS A 127 1.05 -3.61 -17.64
CA LYS A 127 0.51 -2.28 -17.34
C LYS A 127 1.59 -1.38 -16.73
N TYR A 128 2.34 -1.90 -15.75
CA TYR A 128 3.46 -1.19 -15.14
C TYR A 128 4.50 -0.80 -16.20
N MET A 129 4.99 -1.76 -16.98
CA MET A 129 6.02 -1.52 -17.99
C MET A 129 5.59 -0.48 -19.03
N ALA A 130 4.31 -0.42 -19.39
CA ALA A 130 3.78 0.58 -20.31
C ALA A 130 3.79 2.02 -19.74
N THR A 131 3.87 2.17 -18.42
CA THR A 131 3.91 3.48 -17.76
C THR A 131 5.33 3.97 -17.47
N VAL A 132 6.35 3.11 -17.66
CA VAL A 132 7.75 3.47 -17.35
C VAL A 132 8.37 4.20 -18.53
N PRO A 133 8.82 5.46 -18.35
CA PRO A 133 9.54 6.21 -19.38
C PRO A 133 10.80 5.46 -19.85
N GLU A 134 11.22 5.72 -21.09
CA GLU A 134 12.35 5.00 -21.69
C GLU A 134 13.66 5.16 -20.94
N ASP A 135 13.93 6.37 -20.47
CA ASP A 135 15.10 6.75 -19.68
C ASP A 135 15.14 6.08 -18.28
N GLN A 136 14.03 5.53 -17.81
CA GLN A 136 13.92 4.84 -16.52
C GLN A 136 13.86 3.30 -16.63
N ARG A 137 13.90 2.77 -17.85
CA ARG A 137 13.80 1.31 -18.06
C ARG A 137 15.06 0.56 -17.67
N TYR A 138 16.21 1.21 -17.79
CA TYR A 138 17.53 0.65 -17.48
C TYR A 138 18.25 1.54 -16.50
N ALA A 139 19.05 0.96 -15.62
CA ALA A 139 19.98 1.72 -14.80
C ALA A 139 21.13 2.19 -15.70
N LEU A 140 21.43 3.49 -15.67
CA LEU A 140 22.50 4.10 -16.43
C LEU A 140 23.57 4.64 -15.49
N ASP A 141 24.84 4.65 -15.92
CA ASP A 141 25.94 5.33 -15.25
C ASP A 141 25.93 6.85 -15.58
N GLU A 142 26.95 7.59 -15.10
CA GLU A 142 27.08 9.01 -15.33
C GLU A 142 27.30 9.38 -16.81
N ASP A 143 27.79 8.42 -17.61
CA ASP A 143 28.02 8.56 -19.04
C ASP A 143 26.84 8.12 -19.90
N GLY A 144 25.75 7.61 -19.25
CA GLY A 144 24.53 7.15 -19.91
C GLY A 144 24.60 5.70 -20.43
N ASN A 145 25.58 4.89 -19.99
CA ASN A 145 25.67 3.49 -20.37
C ASN A 145 24.89 2.60 -19.40
N PRO A 146 24.29 1.49 -19.87
CA PRO A 146 23.60 0.53 -19.01
C PRO A 146 24.52 -0.09 -17.95
N VAL A 147 24.10 -0.05 -16.69
CA VAL A 147 24.83 -0.63 -15.56
C VAL A 147 24.30 -2.04 -15.31
N GLU A 148 25.16 -3.05 -15.41
CA GLU A 148 24.78 -4.48 -15.33
C GLU A 148 24.43 -4.94 -13.91
N ASP A 149 25.02 -4.34 -12.88
CA ASP A 149 24.84 -4.70 -11.47
C ASP A 149 23.60 -4.05 -10.82
N ARG A 150 22.92 -3.16 -11.52
CA ARG A 150 21.68 -2.49 -11.06
C ARG A 150 20.50 -2.91 -11.92
N ILE A 151 19.58 -3.66 -11.33
CA ILE A 151 18.36 -4.12 -12.01
C ILE A 151 17.18 -3.23 -11.61
N THR A 152 16.58 -2.56 -12.58
CA THR A 152 15.36 -1.75 -12.37
C THR A 152 14.12 -2.63 -12.18
N LEU A 153 13.06 -2.05 -11.60
CA LEU A 153 11.77 -2.75 -11.51
C LEU A 153 11.21 -3.12 -12.90
N TYR A 154 11.52 -2.33 -13.94
CA TYR A 154 11.15 -2.65 -15.32
C TYR A 154 11.81 -3.95 -15.79
N GLN A 155 13.11 -4.09 -15.58
CA GLN A 155 13.87 -5.30 -15.94
C GLN A 155 13.43 -6.51 -15.11
N GLN A 156 13.09 -6.30 -13.81
CA GLN A 156 12.53 -7.36 -12.96
C GLN A 156 11.18 -7.84 -13.50
N ALA A 157 10.27 -6.93 -13.84
CA ALA A 157 8.97 -7.24 -14.42
C ALA A 157 9.11 -8.02 -15.73
N TRP A 158 10.02 -7.59 -16.61
CA TRP A 158 10.30 -8.28 -17.88
C TRP A 158 10.81 -9.72 -17.66
N LYS A 159 11.82 -9.89 -16.79
CA LYS A 159 12.36 -11.21 -16.44
C LYS A 159 11.28 -12.11 -15.84
N ARG A 160 10.42 -11.57 -14.98
CA ARG A 160 9.36 -12.34 -14.33
C ARG A 160 8.30 -12.82 -15.33
N ILE A 161 7.85 -11.93 -16.24
CA ILE A 161 6.92 -12.31 -17.33
C ILE A 161 7.50 -13.43 -18.19
N LYS A 162 8.79 -13.38 -18.50
CA LYS A 162 9.46 -14.42 -19.29
C LYS A 162 9.41 -15.75 -18.55
N LYS A 163 9.77 -15.76 -17.26
CA LYS A 163 9.78 -16.97 -16.42
C LYS A 163 8.38 -17.60 -16.23
N ILE A 164 7.33 -16.78 -16.13
CA ILE A 164 5.95 -17.30 -16.00
C ILE A 164 5.48 -17.99 -17.29
N LYS A 165 6.02 -17.62 -18.45
CA LYS A 165 5.62 -18.17 -19.76
C LYS A 165 6.40 -19.41 -20.19
N GLU A 166 7.51 -19.72 -19.53
CA GLU A 166 8.32 -20.94 -19.73
C GLU A 166 7.71 -22.11 -18.97
#